data_bdab862c4ee4ed39eb5d1ef45d883c0a
#
_entry.id   bdab862c4ee4ed39eb5d1ef45d883c0a
#
_cell.length_a   1.000
_cell.length_b   1.000
_cell.length_c   1.000
_cell.angle_alpha   90.00
_cell.angle_beta   90.00
_cell.angle_gamma   90.00
#
_symmetry.space_group_name_H-M   'P 1'
#
loop_
_entity.id
_entity.type
_entity.pdbx_description
1 polymer ?
#
loop_
_entity_poly.entity_id
_entity_poly.type
_entity_poly.pdbx_seq_one_letter_code
_entity_poly.pdbx_strand_id
1 'polypeptide(L)'
;VRDPLTVRRMLVKLLLFATLFTLLSIAALYSYGRFAERSLGAPSTALPVAAGATMLDRVMAPQLAQRPNQSGTALIDENLEAFALRALSAREAGRSIDVQYYIWHNDVTGRLLVRELLRAADRGVRVRVLLDDINARGQDAAILALDSHPLIEVRIFNPGRNRDGVWRRGVEMALRAVSLNRRMHNKAWIVDGRVALVGGRNIGDEYFDAAEQVNFQDADLLLVGPAVQQTSDIFDRFWNSRAVIPIRALHVGKDAGAPELQAVRASLDAMAGDYAASPYLRQLTDTQQLQAHLDGRLRLHWSEQVQVLSDPPEKAAPLASLQRSEHWLMHSLLPLLTQARQEALLTSPYFVPGAALSATLGEKVAAGVRVSVLTNSLAATDVALVHAGYARYRQVLLDGGVQLFELKTLHRKRMSLTGSSRASLHTKAVVVDGERGFVGSFNLDPRSAQLNTEMGVLFSDPALAADMRALFLHSTASDTSYRLFLADGALRWSDATEEPAKVWTHDPEAGFWRRALVSVMRWLPIESQL
;
A
#
# COMPACT_ATOMS: atom_id res chain seq x y z
N VAL A 1 -26.67 -15.40 42.56
CA VAL A 1 -26.45 -16.67 41.84
C VAL A 1 -27.60 -16.79 40.83
N ARG A 2 -27.30 -16.75 39.52
CA ARG A 2 -28.34 -16.88 38.48
C ARG A 2 -28.79 -18.33 38.42
N ASP A 3 -30.12 -18.53 38.35
CA ASP A 3 -30.76 -19.85 38.25
C ASP A 3 -30.16 -20.67 37.09
N PRO A 4 -29.68 -21.93 37.32
CA PRO A 4 -29.10 -22.80 36.31
C PRO A 4 -29.98 -22.99 35.07
N LEU A 5 -31.32 -23.00 35.23
CA LEU A 5 -32.28 -23.10 34.13
C LEU A 5 -32.27 -21.85 33.25
N THR A 6 -32.08 -20.67 33.81
CA THR A 6 -31.99 -19.39 33.08
C THR A 6 -30.70 -19.33 32.28
N VAL A 7 -29.56 -19.77 32.83
CA VAL A 7 -28.27 -19.86 32.15
C VAL A 7 -28.34 -20.85 30.97
N ARG A 8 -28.93 -22.04 31.18
CA ARG A 8 -29.11 -23.05 30.12
C ARG A 8 -29.98 -22.53 28.97
N ARG A 9 -31.11 -21.85 29.28
CA ARG A 9 -31.97 -21.22 28.26
C ARG A 9 -31.24 -20.13 27.49
N MET A 10 -30.41 -19.34 28.14
CA MET A 10 -29.59 -18.31 27.49
C MET A 10 -28.53 -18.92 26.55
N LEU A 11 -27.84 -19.97 26.99
CA LEU A 11 -26.87 -20.71 26.18
C LEU A 11 -27.50 -21.34 24.93
N VAL A 12 -28.70 -21.96 25.08
CA VAL A 12 -29.45 -22.51 23.93
C VAL A 12 -29.83 -21.42 22.95
N LYS A 13 -30.34 -20.27 23.42
CA LYS A 13 -30.65 -19.13 22.54
C LYS A 13 -29.43 -18.60 21.83
N LEU A 14 -28.28 -18.48 22.50
CA LEU A 14 -27.01 -18.07 21.89
C LEU A 14 -26.55 -19.08 20.84
N LEU A 15 -26.65 -20.39 21.13
CA LEU A 15 -26.27 -21.42 20.17
C LEU A 15 -27.19 -21.39 18.93
N LEU A 16 -28.50 -21.27 19.11
CA LEU A 16 -29.44 -21.14 18.00
C LEU A 16 -29.16 -19.89 17.15
N PHE A 17 -28.89 -18.75 17.80
CA PHE A 17 -28.52 -17.53 17.11
C PHE A 17 -27.23 -17.70 16.33
N ALA A 18 -26.17 -18.26 16.93
CA ALA A 18 -24.89 -18.51 16.27
C ALA A 18 -25.07 -19.47 15.07
N THR A 19 -25.84 -20.54 15.22
CA THR A 19 -26.14 -21.48 14.14
C THR A 19 -26.87 -20.81 12.98
N LEU A 20 -27.95 -20.06 13.30
CA LEU A 20 -28.70 -19.31 12.27
C LEU A 20 -27.83 -18.29 11.57
N PHE A 21 -27.02 -17.52 12.30
CA PHE A 21 -26.09 -16.54 11.73
C PHE A 21 -25.06 -17.20 10.81
N THR A 22 -24.51 -18.36 11.20
CA THR A 22 -23.57 -19.12 10.37
C THR A 22 -24.25 -19.61 9.08
N LEU A 23 -25.46 -20.16 9.14
CA LEU A 23 -26.20 -20.59 7.96
C LEU A 23 -26.51 -19.42 7.02
N LEU A 24 -26.94 -18.27 7.57
CA LEU A 24 -27.17 -17.06 6.78
C LEU A 24 -25.87 -16.54 6.14
N SER A 25 -24.75 -16.60 6.84
CA SER A 25 -23.44 -16.22 6.30
C SER A 25 -23.00 -17.14 5.16
N ILE A 26 -23.19 -18.46 5.29
CA ILE A 26 -22.91 -19.42 4.21
C ILE A 26 -23.79 -19.12 2.99
N ALA A 27 -25.10 -18.90 3.20
CA ALA A 27 -26.03 -18.56 2.13
C ALA A 27 -25.66 -17.24 1.43
N ALA A 28 -25.23 -16.22 2.21
CA ALA A 28 -24.76 -14.94 1.67
C ALA A 28 -23.49 -15.10 0.84
N LEU A 29 -22.51 -15.88 1.30
CA LEU A 29 -21.28 -16.19 0.57
C LEU A 29 -21.58 -16.95 -0.73
N TYR A 30 -22.46 -17.96 -0.68
CA TYR A 30 -22.88 -18.69 -1.87
C TYR A 30 -23.59 -17.79 -2.88
N SER A 31 -24.57 -16.99 -2.41
CA SER A 31 -25.29 -16.02 -3.25
C SER A 31 -24.36 -15.01 -3.90
N TYR A 32 -23.36 -14.52 -3.15
CA TYR A 32 -22.34 -13.62 -3.71
C TYR A 32 -21.46 -14.32 -4.74
N GLY A 33 -21.01 -15.54 -4.49
CA GLY A 33 -20.22 -16.30 -5.45
C GLY A 33 -20.95 -16.49 -6.78
N ARG A 34 -22.24 -16.82 -6.74
CA ARG A 34 -23.09 -16.92 -7.95
C ARG A 34 -23.28 -15.58 -8.67
N PHE A 35 -23.41 -14.50 -7.91
CA PHE A 35 -23.44 -13.14 -8.47
C PHE A 35 -22.10 -12.80 -9.15
N ALA A 36 -20.99 -13.00 -8.46
CA ALA A 36 -19.65 -12.72 -8.99
C ALA A 36 -19.39 -13.47 -10.30
N GLU A 37 -19.68 -14.78 -10.36
CA GLU A 37 -19.54 -15.60 -11.58
C GLU A 37 -20.32 -15.05 -12.78
N ARG A 38 -21.51 -14.49 -12.55
CA ARG A 38 -22.34 -13.91 -13.61
C ARG A 38 -21.96 -12.49 -14.00
N SER A 39 -21.15 -11.84 -13.17
CA SER A 39 -20.79 -10.43 -13.28
C SER A 39 -19.33 -10.23 -13.70
N LEU A 40 -18.61 -11.30 -14.04
CA LEU A 40 -17.23 -11.22 -14.50
C LEU A 40 -17.15 -10.37 -15.79
N GLY A 41 -16.15 -9.50 -15.84
CA GLY A 41 -15.81 -8.78 -17.07
C GLY A 41 -15.19 -9.68 -18.13
N ALA A 42 -15.19 -9.23 -19.37
CA ALA A 42 -14.46 -9.91 -20.43
C ALA A 42 -12.96 -9.99 -20.07
N PRO A 43 -12.31 -11.14 -20.22
CA PRO A 43 -10.89 -11.24 -19.91
C PRO A 43 -10.08 -10.34 -20.85
N SER A 44 -9.07 -9.68 -20.30
CA SER A 44 -8.12 -8.88 -21.08
C SER A 44 -6.74 -8.92 -20.45
N THR A 45 -5.72 -8.76 -21.28
CA THR A 45 -4.31 -8.80 -20.89
C THR A 45 -3.57 -7.53 -21.31
N ALA A 46 -2.35 -7.37 -20.83
CA ALA A 46 -1.45 -6.32 -21.26
C ALA A 46 -1.31 -6.34 -22.80
N LEU A 47 -1.26 -5.16 -23.41
CA LEU A 47 -1.06 -5.07 -24.86
C LEU A 47 0.39 -5.42 -25.22
N PRO A 48 0.60 -6.13 -26.36
CA PRO A 48 1.94 -6.48 -26.80
C PRO A 48 2.81 -5.22 -27.00
N VAL A 49 4.04 -5.32 -26.54
CA VAL A 49 5.03 -4.27 -26.72
C VAL A 49 5.60 -4.35 -28.13
N ALA A 50 5.51 -3.25 -28.89
CA ALA A 50 6.07 -3.14 -30.23
C ALA A 50 7.23 -2.14 -30.23
N ALA A 51 8.34 -2.48 -30.90
CA ALA A 51 9.50 -1.60 -30.96
C ALA A 51 9.16 -0.27 -31.65
N GLY A 52 9.49 0.85 -31.00
CA GLY A 52 9.37 2.19 -31.56
C GLY A 52 7.94 2.75 -31.72
N ALA A 53 6.90 2.03 -31.30
CA ALA A 53 5.52 2.43 -31.47
C ALA A 53 5.14 3.63 -30.59
N THR A 54 5.66 3.70 -29.36
CA THR A 54 5.39 4.80 -28.43
C THR A 54 6.66 5.61 -28.12
N MET A 55 6.51 6.74 -27.42
CA MET A 55 7.64 7.53 -26.94
C MET A 55 8.50 6.71 -25.99
N LEU A 56 7.87 6.00 -25.04
CA LEU A 56 8.56 5.15 -24.08
C LEU A 56 9.29 3.98 -24.75
N ASP A 57 8.72 3.41 -25.84
CA ASP A 57 9.44 2.40 -26.64
C ASP A 57 10.76 2.97 -27.19
N ARG A 58 10.73 4.19 -27.76
CA ARG A 58 11.92 4.82 -28.36
C ARG A 58 12.99 5.18 -27.33
N VAL A 59 12.58 5.69 -26.17
CA VAL A 59 13.50 6.09 -25.09
C VAL A 59 14.14 4.87 -24.42
N MET A 60 13.36 3.81 -24.19
CA MET A 60 13.83 2.62 -23.47
C MET A 60 14.55 1.60 -24.37
N ALA A 61 14.21 1.53 -25.66
CA ALA A 61 14.76 0.52 -26.56
C ALA A 61 16.30 0.45 -26.60
N PRO A 62 17.05 1.56 -26.68
CA PRO A 62 18.51 1.51 -26.71
C PRO A 62 19.13 0.93 -25.43
N GLN A 63 18.56 1.26 -24.27
CA GLN A 63 19.03 0.78 -22.96
C GLN A 63 18.74 -0.71 -22.76
N LEU A 64 17.53 -1.14 -23.15
CA LEU A 64 17.08 -2.52 -23.05
C LEU A 64 17.81 -3.45 -24.05
N ALA A 65 18.12 -2.96 -25.26
CA ALA A 65 18.89 -3.74 -26.24
C ALA A 65 20.29 -4.07 -25.75
N GLN A 66 20.91 -3.18 -24.96
CA GLN A 66 22.23 -3.43 -24.35
C GLN A 66 22.15 -4.35 -23.12
N ARG A 67 20.96 -4.54 -22.53
CA ARG A 67 20.74 -5.27 -21.27
C ARG A 67 19.49 -6.17 -21.33
N PRO A 68 19.45 -7.14 -22.25
CA PRO A 68 18.21 -7.87 -22.58
C PRO A 68 17.60 -8.66 -21.41
N ASN A 69 18.44 -9.09 -20.45
CA ASN A 69 18.00 -9.90 -19.29
C ASN A 69 18.01 -9.12 -17.96
N GLN A 70 18.38 -7.85 -17.99
CA GLN A 70 18.46 -7.03 -16.79
C GLN A 70 17.22 -6.13 -16.66
N SER A 71 16.77 -5.99 -15.44
CA SER A 71 15.80 -4.95 -15.07
C SER A 71 16.55 -3.74 -14.51
N GLY A 72 16.18 -2.56 -14.99
CA GLY A 72 16.59 -1.31 -14.39
C GLY A 72 15.64 -0.94 -13.26
N THR A 73 16.21 -0.54 -12.13
CA THR A 73 15.46 -0.13 -10.93
C THR A 73 15.96 1.20 -10.41
N ALA A 74 15.06 2.07 -9.94
CA ALA A 74 15.44 3.28 -9.21
C ALA A 74 14.54 3.44 -7.98
N LEU A 75 15.13 3.79 -6.84
CA LEU A 75 14.41 4.13 -5.62
C LEU A 75 13.73 5.50 -5.76
N ILE A 76 12.45 5.57 -5.43
CA ILE A 76 11.63 6.80 -5.45
C ILE A 76 11.12 7.03 -4.02
N ASP A 77 11.84 7.84 -3.27
CA ASP A 77 11.53 8.17 -1.87
C ASP A 77 10.97 9.60 -1.71
N GLU A 78 11.15 10.46 -2.70
CA GLU A 78 10.59 11.81 -2.70
C GLU A 78 9.15 11.82 -3.25
N ASN A 79 8.24 12.47 -2.50
CA ASN A 79 6.80 12.47 -2.81
C ASN A 79 6.48 13.21 -4.12
N LEU A 80 7.15 14.35 -4.39
CA LEU A 80 6.96 15.08 -5.65
C LEU A 80 7.47 14.29 -6.85
N GLU A 81 8.59 13.59 -6.72
CA GLU A 81 9.13 12.70 -7.76
C GLU A 81 8.18 11.56 -8.07
N ALA A 82 7.60 10.94 -7.02
CA ALA A 82 6.62 9.88 -7.16
C ALA A 82 5.36 10.33 -7.91
N PHE A 83 4.89 11.57 -7.68
CA PHE A 83 3.80 12.17 -8.44
C PHE A 83 4.21 12.47 -9.87
N ALA A 84 5.39 13.12 -10.05
CA ALA A 84 5.91 13.51 -11.36
C ALA A 84 6.01 12.32 -12.32
N LEU A 85 6.57 11.21 -11.86
CA LEU A 85 6.70 9.98 -12.65
C LEU A 85 5.35 9.44 -13.12
N ARG A 86 4.33 9.45 -12.25
CA ARG A 86 2.97 9.01 -12.62
C ARG A 86 2.35 9.96 -13.65
N ALA A 87 2.39 11.26 -13.39
CA ALA A 87 1.78 12.26 -14.26
C ALA A 87 2.47 12.31 -15.63
N LEU A 88 3.81 12.38 -15.67
CA LEU A 88 4.56 12.45 -16.92
C LEU A 88 4.47 11.15 -17.73
N SER A 89 4.56 9.98 -17.07
CA SER A 89 4.39 8.72 -17.79
C SER A 89 2.99 8.58 -18.41
N ALA A 90 1.93 9.07 -17.73
CA ALA A 90 0.60 9.11 -18.32
C ALA A 90 0.48 10.09 -19.50
N ARG A 91 1.16 11.25 -19.44
CA ARG A 91 1.20 12.21 -20.56
C ARG A 91 1.90 11.64 -21.78
N GLU A 92 2.96 10.88 -21.58
CA GLU A 92 3.78 10.26 -22.63
C GLU A 92 3.27 8.89 -23.09
N ALA A 93 2.25 8.33 -22.41
CA ALA A 93 1.64 7.07 -22.78
C ALA A 93 1.09 7.09 -24.20
N GLY A 94 1.39 6.04 -24.98
CA GLY A 94 0.93 5.91 -26.37
C GLY A 94 0.20 4.60 -26.66
N ARG A 95 0.16 3.65 -25.70
CA ARG A 95 -0.45 2.33 -25.88
C ARG A 95 -1.43 1.98 -24.79
N SER A 96 -0.96 1.91 -23.55
CA SER A 96 -1.78 1.48 -22.41
C SER A 96 -1.31 2.03 -21.08
N ILE A 97 -2.27 2.21 -20.16
CA ILE A 97 -2.01 2.45 -18.75
C ILE A 97 -2.82 1.44 -17.95
N ASP A 98 -2.14 0.65 -17.11
CA ASP A 98 -2.76 -0.30 -16.20
C ASP A 98 -2.42 0.10 -14.76
N VAL A 99 -3.43 0.38 -13.93
CA VAL A 99 -3.23 0.86 -12.56
C VAL A 99 -4.00 0.03 -11.56
N GLN A 100 -3.34 -0.34 -10.46
CA GLN A 100 -3.89 -1.16 -9.38
C GLN A 100 -3.59 -0.49 -8.05
N TYR A 101 -4.66 -0.15 -7.26
CA TYR A 101 -4.50 0.55 -6.00
C TYR A 101 -5.48 0.09 -4.92
N TYR A 102 -4.99 0.08 -3.67
CA TYR A 102 -5.82 -0.12 -2.49
C TYR A 102 -6.62 1.15 -2.15
N ILE A 103 -5.96 2.32 -2.17
CA ILE A 103 -6.57 3.62 -1.92
C ILE A 103 -6.37 4.51 -3.16
N TRP A 104 -7.47 5.15 -3.57
CA TRP A 104 -7.46 6.27 -4.51
C TRP A 104 -8.45 7.32 -4.00
N HIS A 105 -7.92 8.37 -3.38
CA HIS A 105 -8.73 9.44 -2.82
C HIS A 105 -9.25 10.39 -3.91
N ASN A 106 -10.45 10.93 -3.69
CA ASN A 106 -11.01 11.97 -4.53
C ASN A 106 -10.60 13.37 -4.01
N ASP A 107 -9.32 13.56 -3.83
CA ASP A 107 -8.65 14.77 -3.39
C ASP A 107 -7.89 15.43 -4.55
N VAL A 108 -7.03 16.39 -4.27
CA VAL A 108 -6.34 17.18 -5.32
C VAL A 108 -5.46 16.29 -6.19
N THR A 109 -4.55 15.53 -5.59
CA THR A 109 -3.59 14.71 -6.33
C THR A 109 -4.26 13.53 -7.02
N GLY A 110 -5.24 12.90 -6.36
CA GLY A 110 -6.03 11.83 -6.94
C GLY A 110 -6.81 12.30 -8.17
N ARG A 111 -7.43 13.47 -8.11
CA ARG A 111 -8.16 14.08 -9.24
C ARG A 111 -7.23 14.52 -10.37
N LEU A 112 -6.04 15.06 -10.06
CA LEU A 112 -5.04 15.39 -11.09
C LEU A 112 -4.61 14.14 -11.86
N LEU A 113 -4.36 13.01 -11.17
CA LEU A 113 -4.00 11.76 -11.85
C LEU A 113 -5.17 11.18 -12.66
N VAL A 114 -6.42 11.25 -12.17
CA VAL A 114 -7.62 10.88 -12.97
C VAL A 114 -7.69 11.72 -14.25
N ARG A 115 -7.40 13.03 -14.16
CA ARG A 115 -7.35 13.91 -15.33
C ARG A 115 -6.30 13.47 -16.36
N GLU A 116 -5.12 13.05 -15.91
CA GLU A 116 -4.08 12.55 -16.82
C GLU A 116 -4.48 11.21 -17.47
N LEU A 117 -5.14 10.28 -16.72
CA LEU A 117 -5.69 9.05 -17.28
C LEU A 117 -6.75 9.32 -18.36
N LEU A 118 -7.67 10.25 -18.08
CA LEU A 118 -8.72 10.63 -19.01
C LEU A 118 -8.13 11.24 -20.28
N ARG A 119 -7.17 12.15 -20.15
CA ARG A 119 -6.44 12.75 -21.28
C ARG A 119 -5.67 11.71 -22.10
N ALA A 120 -5.07 10.72 -21.44
CA ALA A 120 -4.42 9.61 -22.13
C ALA A 120 -5.44 8.81 -22.97
N ALA A 121 -6.60 8.47 -22.38
CA ALA A 121 -7.67 7.79 -23.09
C ALA A 121 -8.20 8.59 -24.30
N ASP A 122 -8.32 9.92 -24.17
CA ASP A 122 -8.69 10.83 -25.27
C ASP A 122 -7.69 10.79 -26.43
N ARG A 123 -6.42 10.49 -26.16
CA ARG A 123 -5.39 10.30 -27.18
C ARG A 123 -5.38 8.90 -27.80
N GLY A 124 -6.28 8.01 -27.38
CA GLY A 124 -6.37 6.64 -27.90
C GLY A 124 -5.65 5.59 -27.03
N VAL A 125 -5.19 5.93 -25.83
CA VAL A 125 -4.53 5.01 -24.89
C VAL A 125 -5.56 4.17 -24.16
N ARG A 126 -5.39 2.85 -24.12
CA ARG A 126 -6.24 1.96 -23.31
C ARG A 126 -5.89 2.13 -21.83
N VAL A 127 -6.90 2.34 -20.99
CA VAL A 127 -6.74 2.50 -19.53
C VAL A 127 -7.53 1.43 -18.80
N ARG A 128 -6.86 0.65 -17.94
CA ARG A 128 -7.49 -0.29 -17.02
C ARG A 128 -7.21 0.16 -15.58
N VAL A 129 -8.27 0.34 -14.80
CA VAL A 129 -8.19 0.80 -13.41
C VAL A 129 -8.76 -0.27 -12.50
N LEU A 130 -7.93 -0.84 -11.62
CA LEU A 130 -8.33 -1.83 -10.62
C LEU A 130 -8.21 -1.23 -9.22
N LEU A 131 -9.35 -1.11 -8.53
CA LEU A 131 -9.42 -0.51 -7.19
C LEU A 131 -9.95 -1.53 -6.16
N ASP A 132 -9.46 -1.45 -4.93
CA ASP A 132 -10.11 -2.14 -3.81
C ASP A 132 -11.40 -1.42 -3.42
N ASP A 133 -12.44 -2.19 -3.07
CA ASP A 133 -13.77 -1.65 -2.76
C ASP A 133 -13.79 -0.74 -1.52
N ILE A 134 -12.92 -0.93 -0.55
CA ILE A 134 -13.06 -0.26 0.76
C ILE A 134 -12.97 1.27 0.64
N ASN A 135 -12.12 1.76 -0.26
CA ASN A 135 -11.92 3.19 -0.48
C ASN A 135 -12.58 3.71 -1.77
N ALA A 136 -13.11 2.83 -2.63
CA ALA A 136 -13.88 3.20 -3.81
C ALA A 136 -15.35 3.53 -3.49
N ARG A 137 -15.84 3.09 -2.34
CA ARG A 137 -17.23 3.31 -1.91
C ARG A 137 -17.56 4.79 -1.74
N GLY A 138 -18.72 5.18 -2.24
CA GLY A 138 -19.18 6.58 -2.20
C GLY A 138 -18.68 7.42 -3.37
N GLN A 139 -17.78 6.88 -4.22
CA GLN A 139 -17.29 7.51 -5.43
C GLN A 139 -17.91 6.89 -6.70
N ASP A 140 -18.87 5.99 -6.55
CA ASP A 140 -19.42 5.17 -7.63
C ASP A 140 -19.89 5.98 -8.85
N ALA A 141 -20.53 7.13 -8.63
CA ALA A 141 -21.00 7.99 -9.72
C ALA A 141 -19.83 8.53 -10.59
N ALA A 142 -18.75 8.99 -9.95
CA ALA A 142 -17.58 9.48 -10.67
C ALA A 142 -16.83 8.34 -11.37
N ILE A 143 -16.75 7.17 -10.72
CA ILE A 143 -16.10 5.97 -11.28
C ILE A 143 -16.91 5.45 -12.48
N LEU A 144 -18.25 5.40 -12.41
CA LEU A 144 -19.11 5.04 -13.54
C LEU A 144 -19.00 6.03 -14.70
N ALA A 145 -18.93 7.33 -14.39
CA ALA A 145 -18.73 8.35 -15.41
C ALA A 145 -17.38 8.15 -16.13
N LEU A 146 -16.31 7.85 -15.40
CA LEU A 146 -15.00 7.55 -15.97
C LEU A 146 -15.04 6.27 -16.84
N ASP A 147 -15.69 5.20 -16.34
CA ASP A 147 -15.88 3.91 -17.03
C ASP A 147 -16.77 4.02 -18.27
N SER A 148 -17.52 5.12 -18.44
CA SER A 148 -18.29 5.38 -19.66
C SER A 148 -17.43 5.79 -20.86
N HIS A 149 -16.16 6.14 -20.65
CA HIS A 149 -15.22 6.39 -21.75
C HIS A 149 -14.88 5.06 -22.46
N PRO A 150 -14.91 4.98 -23.81
CA PRO A 150 -14.75 3.72 -24.55
C PRO A 150 -13.39 3.02 -24.34
N LEU A 151 -12.35 3.74 -23.92
CA LEU A 151 -11.02 3.23 -23.70
C LEU A 151 -10.64 3.12 -22.20
N ILE A 152 -11.56 3.38 -21.28
CA ILE A 152 -11.35 3.22 -19.85
C ILE A 152 -12.26 2.13 -19.32
N GLU A 153 -11.69 1.16 -18.62
CA GLU A 153 -12.45 0.15 -17.88
C GLU A 153 -12.04 0.17 -16.43
N VAL A 154 -13.02 0.26 -15.51
CA VAL A 154 -12.80 0.26 -14.07
C VAL A 154 -13.40 -0.99 -13.46
N ARG A 155 -12.57 -1.74 -12.74
CA ARG A 155 -13.00 -2.93 -11.98
C ARG A 155 -12.71 -2.76 -10.50
N ILE A 156 -13.54 -3.39 -9.69
CA ILE A 156 -13.47 -3.33 -8.23
C ILE A 156 -13.13 -4.71 -7.68
N PHE A 157 -12.11 -4.77 -6.80
CA PHE A 157 -11.69 -5.98 -6.13
C PHE A 157 -12.53 -6.23 -4.86
N ASN A 158 -13.03 -7.44 -4.72
CA ASN A 158 -13.83 -7.92 -3.57
C ASN A 158 -14.94 -6.95 -3.14
N PRO A 159 -15.81 -6.52 -4.08
CA PRO A 159 -16.83 -5.52 -3.78
C PRO A 159 -17.95 -6.05 -2.90
N GLY A 160 -18.56 -5.14 -2.12
CA GLY A 160 -19.91 -5.34 -1.62
C GLY A 160 -20.93 -5.22 -2.75
N ARG A 161 -21.89 -6.13 -2.82
CA ARG A 161 -22.95 -6.11 -3.83
C ARG A 161 -23.95 -4.97 -3.61
N ASN A 162 -24.28 -4.69 -2.34
CA ASN A 162 -25.23 -3.65 -1.98
C ASN A 162 -24.53 -2.30 -1.88
N ARG A 163 -24.61 -1.50 -2.95
CA ARG A 163 -24.02 -0.16 -3.02
C ARG A 163 -24.93 0.89 -2.39
N ASP A 164 -26.24 0.74 -2.52
CA ASP A 164 -27.27 1.65 -2.01
C ASP A 164 -27.93 1.07 -0.76
N GLY A 165 -28.29 1.95 0.17
CA GLY A 165 -29.05 1.59 1.37
C GLY A 165 -28.19 1.08 2.53
N VAL A 166 -28.16 1.87 3.60
CA VAL A 166 -27.35 1.61 4.82
C VAL A 166 -27.65 0.26 5.44
N TRP A 167 -28.93 -0.13 5.52
CA TRP A 167 -29.34 -1.39 6.15
C TRP A 167 -28.91 -2.62 5.34
N ARG A 168 -29.18 -2.66 4.03
CA ARG A 168 -28.78 -3.79 3.17
C ARG A 168 -27.27 -3.98 3.19
N ARG A 169 -26.53 -2.87 3.13
CA ARG A 169 -25.08 -2.88 3.24
C ARG A 169 -24.60 -3.38 4.60
N GLY A 170 -25.21 -2.91 5.71
CA GLY A 170 -24.87 -3.36 7.06
C GLY A 170 -25.08 -4.86 7.24
N VAL A 171 -26.20 -5.40 6.75
CA VAL A 171 -26.47 -6.85 6.78
C VAL A 171 -25.46 -7.63 5.95
N GLU A 172 -25.14 -7.18 4.72
CA GLU A 172 -24.12 -7.81 3.89
C GLU A 172 -22.75 -7.77 4.58
N MET A 173 -22.36 -6.64 5.16
CA MET A 173 -21.10 -6.51 5.90
C MET A 173 -21.04 -7.47 7.09
N ALA A 174 -22.11 -7.64 7.84
CA ALA A 174 -22.15 -8.58 8.96
C ALA A 174 -22.04 -10.04 8.47
N LEU A 175 -22.84 -10.44 7.48
CA LEU A 175 -22.88 -11.82 6.98
C LEU A 175 -21.63 -12.21 6.18
N ARG A 176 -20.97 -11.25 5.53
CA ARG A 176 -19.75 -11.45 4.73
C ARG A 176 -18.49 -10.89 5.39
N ALA A 177 -18.52 -10.60 6.70
CA ALA A 177 -17.42 -9.94 7.41
C ALA A 177 -16.06 -10.62 7.16
N VAL A 178 -15.99 -11.94 7.22
CA VAL A 178 -14.76 -12.71 6.97
C VAL A 178 -14.23 -12.52 5.55
N SER A 179 -15.11 -12.49 4.55
CA SER A 179 -14.74 -12.27 3.14
C SER A 179 -14.38 -10.81 2.88
N LEU A 180 -15.23 -9.88 3.34
CA LEU A 180 -15.03 -8.44 3.10
C LEU A 180 -13.84 -7.85 3.88
N ASN A 181 -13.29 -8.54 4.88
CA ASN A 181 -12.10 -8.14 5.61
C ASN A 181 -10.80 -8.40 4.83
N ARG A 182 -10.84 -9.17 3.75
CA ARG A 182 -9.71 -9.50 2.90
C ARG A 182 -9.59 -8.48 1.76
N ARG A 183 -8.46 -7.78 1.67
CA ARG A 183 -8.30 -6.63 0.80
C ARG A 183 -7.15 -6.83 -0.19
N MET A 184 -7.25 -6.17 -1.33
CA MET A 184 -6.14 -6.03 -2.27
C MET A 184 -5.28 -4.83 -1.85
N HIS A 185 -4.13 -5.12 -1.25
CA HIS A 185 -3.21 -4.06 -0.82
C HIS A 185 -2.08 -3.80 -1.83
N ASN A 186 -2.18 -4.37 -3.01
CA ASN A 186 -1.26 -4.18 -4.14
C ASN A 186 -1.30 -2.73 -4.66
N LYS A 187 -0.15 -2.22 -5.12
CA LYS A 187 -0.01 -0.90 -5.74
C LYS A 187 0.93 -1.00 -6.93
N ALA A 188 0.38 -0.75 -8.11
CA ALA A 188 1.14 -0.73 -9.36
C ALA A 188 0.61 0.35 -10.31
N TRP A 189 1.53 0.99 -11.02
CA TRP A 189 1.28 1.93 -12.10
C TRP A 189 2.13 1.51 -13.28
N ILE A 190 1.52 1.04 -14.37
CA ILE A 190 2.20 0.43 -15.51
C ILE A 190 1.85 1.21 -16.77
N VAL A 191 2.85 1.65 -17.52
CA VAL A 191 2.65 2.44 -18.74
C VAL A 191 3.35 1.79 -19.93
N ASP A 192 2.58 1.57 -21.00
CA ASP A 192 3.01 1.03 -22.28
C ASP A 192 3.71 -0.34 -22.22
N GLY A 193 3.67 -1.03 -21.07
CA GLY A 193 4.48 -2.22 -20.80
C GLY A 193 5.99 -1.94 -20.78
N ARG A 194 6.40 -0.69 -20.61
CA ARG A 194 7.80 -0.24 -20.62
C ARG A 194 8.29 0.27 -19.28
N VAL A 195 7.41 0.87 -18.51
CA VAL A 195 7.70 1.45 -17.20
C VAL A 195 6.67 0.96 -16.21
N ALA A 196 7.11 0.61 -15.00
CA ALA A 196 6.22 0.36 -13.89
C ALA A 196 6.70 1.04 -12.61
N LEU A 197 5.77 1.46 -11.76
CA LEU A 197 6.02 1.91 -10.39
C LEU A 197 5.35 0.92 -9.46
N VAL A 198 6.12 0.33 -8.55
CA VAL A 198 5.66 -0.65 -7.55
C VAL A 198 6.22 -0.25 -6.19
N GLY A 199 5.38 -0.21 -5.16
CA GLY A 199 5.84 0.17 -3.82
C GLY A 199 4.75 0.27 -2.78
N GLY A 200 4.93 1.17 -1.82
CA GLY A 200 4.02 1.39 -0.71
C GLY A 200 2.94 2.45 -0.97
N ARG A 201 3.18 3.41 -1.89
CA ARG A 201 2.31 4.57 -2.09
C ARG A 201 0.97 4.23 -2.70
N ASN A 202 -0.10 4.72 -2.07
CA ASN A 202 -1.41 4.84 -2.69
C ASN A 202 -1.53 6.18 -3.45
N ILE A 203 -2.75 6.52 -3.87
CA ILE A 203 -3.08 7.78 -4.51
C ILE A 203 -3.92 8.62 -3.54
N GLY A 204 -3.36 9.74 -3.11
CA GLY A 204 -3.96 10.69 -2.19
C GLY A 204 -2.97 11.79 -1.79
N ASP A 205 -3.50 12.91 -1.33
CA ASP A 205 -2.71 14.11 -1.02
C ASP A 205 -1.60 13.84 0.01
N GLU A 206 -1.85 12.94 0.97
CA GLU A 206 -0.89 12.55 2.00
C GLU A 206 0.33 11.78 1.46
N TYR A 207 0.22 11.18 0.27
CA TYR A 207 1.32 10.44 -0.38
C TYR A 207 2.20 11.32 -1.28
N PHE A 208 1.77 12.57 -1.53
CA PHE A 208 2.43 13.48 -2.48
C PHE A 208 2.69 14.88 -1.90
N ASP A 209 2.84 14.99 -0.58
CA ASP A 209 3.10 16.24 0.17
C ASP A 209 2.03 17.34 -0.03
N ALA A 210 0.81 16.95 -0.38
CA ALA A 210 -0.31 17.85 -0.64
C ALA A 210 -1.29 17.96 0.54
N ALA A 211 -1.22 17.07 1.54
CA ALA A 211 -2.12 17.10 2.69
C ALA A 211 -1.73 18.18 3.72
N GLU A 212 -2.75 18.77 4.34
CA GLU A 212 -2.58 19.83 5.34
C GLU A 212 -2.04 19.33 6.68
N GLN A 213 -2.45 18.13 7.10
CA GLN A 213 -2.20 17.66 8.47
C GLN A 213 -1.04 16.68 8.56
N VAL A 214 -1.04 15.64 7.73
CA VAL A 214 -0.05 14.56 7.77
C VAL A 214 0.33 14.19 6.35
N ASN A 215 1.64 14.11 6.08
CA ASN A 215 2.16 13.54 4.84
C ASN A 215 3.01 12.32 5.14
N PHE A 216 2.90 11.30 4.28
CA PHE A 216 3.61 10.04 4.46
C PHE A 216 5.03 10.10 3.88
N GLN A 217 5.95 9.45 4.60
CA GLN A 217 7.23 9.03 4.05
C GLN A 217 7.07 7.63 3.50
N ASP A 218 7.13 7.47 2.19
CA ASP A 218 6.96 6.18 1.53
C ASP A 218 8.00 5.97 0.43
N ALA A 219 8.15 4.74 -0.03
CA ALA A 219 9.08 4.36 -1.09
C ALA A 219 8.39 3.51 -2.16
N ASP A 220 8.70 3.85 -3.42
CA ASP A 220 8.39 3.03 -4.59
C ASP A 220 9.69 2.68 -5.32
N LEU A 221 9.63 1.68 -6.19
CA LEU A 221 10.64 1.42 -7.20
C LEU A 221 10.08 1.71 -8.59
N LEU A 222 10.80 2.52 -9.34
CA LEU A 222 10.66 2.61 -10.79
C LEU A 222 11.30 1.38 -11.41
N LEU A 223 10.60 0.70 -12.30
CA LEU A 223 11.03 -0.52 -12.97
C LEU A 223 11.03 -0.32 -14.48
N VAL A 224 12.05 -0.85 -15.15
CA VAL A 224 12.13 -0.98 -16.61
C VAL A 224 12.65 -2.39 -16.97
N GLY A 225 12.34 -2.87 -18.16
CA GLY A 225 12.79 -4.19 -18.63
C GLY A 225 11.92 -5.35 -18.15
N PRO A 226 12.49 -6.56 -17.93
CA PRO A 226 11.73 -7.78 -17.60
C PRO A 226 10.81 -7.65 -16.39
N ALA A 227 11.17 -6.87 -15.37
CA ALA A 227 10.34 -6.64 -14.19
C ALA A 227 9.00 -5.98 -14.52
N VAL A 228 8.91 -5.19 -15.59
CA VAL A 228 7.65 -4.58 -16.05
C VAL A 228 6.69 -5.64 -16.56
N GLN A 229 7.18 -6.63 -17.30
CA GLN A 229 6.36 -7.75 -17.76
C GLN A 229 5.82 -8.56 -16.58
N GLN A 230 6.67 -8.86 -15.58
CA GLN A 230 6.23 -9.55 -14.36
C GLN A 230 5.13 -8.75 -13.63
N THR A 231 5.26 -7.41 -13.58
CA THR A 231 4.24 -6.53 -12.99
C THR A 231 2.93 -6.60 -13.79
N SER A 232 3.01 -6.60 -15.11
CA SER A 232 1.85 -6.73 -16.01
C SER A 232 1.16 -8.09 -15.85
N ASP A 233 1.92 -9.18 -15.72
CA ASP A 233 1.38 -10.52 -15.51
C ASP A 233 0.66 -10.66 -14.15
N ILE A 234 1.17 -9.97 -13.11
CA ILE A 234 0.51 -9.88 -11.81
C ILE A 234 -0.80 -9.10 -11.95
N PHE A 235 -0.77 -7.93 -12.59
CA PHE A 235 -1.97 -7.14 -12.84
C PHE A 235 -3.03 -7.94 -13.59
N ASP A 236 -2.67 -8.64 -14.66
CA ASP A 236 -3.58 -9.44 -15.48
C ASP A 236 -4.20 -10.60 -14.71
N ARG A 237 -3.45 -11.26 -13.81
CA ARG A 237 -3.99 -12.28 -12.90
C ARG A 237 -5.07 -11.72 -11.98
N PHE A 238 -4.83 -10.53 -11.40
CA PHE A 238 -5.83 -9.86 -10.56
C PHE A 238 -7.03 -9.40 -11.37
N TRP A 239 -6.80 -8.74 -12.50
CA TRP A 239 -7.82 -8.22 -13.41
C TRP A 239 -8.82 -9.27 -13.87
N ASN A 240 -8.33 -10.47 -14.16
CA ASN A 240 -9.12 -11.60 -14.65
C ASN A 240 -9.60 -12.55 -13.54
N SER A 241 -9.34 -12.22 -12.27
CA SER A 241 -9.71 -13.07 -11.14
C SER A 241 -11.20 -13.01 -10.83
N ARG A 242 -11.72 -14.07 -10.17
CA ARG A 242 -13.12 -14.12 -9.69
C ARG A 242 -13.42 -13.12 -8.58
N ALA A 243 -12.40 -12.50 -7.98
CA ALA A 243 -12.56 -11.48 -6.94
C ALA A 243 -12.83 -10.08 -7.52
N VAL A 244 -12.75 -9.92 -8.85
CA VAL A 244 -12.82 -8.62 -9.53
C VAL A 244 -14.07 -8.50 -10.38
N ILE A 245 -14.83 -7.44 -10.15
CA ILE A 245 -16.12 -7.16 -10.81
C ILE A 245 -16.07 -5.78 -11.49
N PRO A 246 -16.46 -5.65 -12.77
CA PRO A 246 -16.61 -4.35 -13.42
C PRO A 246 -17.59 -3.46 -12.65
N ILE A 247 -17.27 -2.17 -12.50
CA ILE A 247 -18.11 -1.22 -11.75
C ILE A 247 -19.54 -1.18 -12.30
N ARG A 248 -19.74 -1.22 -13.62
CA ARG A 248 -21.07 -1.21 -14.23
C ARG A 248 -21.91 -2.44 -13.86
N ALA A 249 -21.29 -3.58 -13.59
CA ALA A 249 -22.02 -4.78 -13.14
C ALA A 249 -22.51 -4.69 -11.68
N LEU A 250 -21.97 -3.77 -10.89
CA LEU A 250 -22.45 -3.45 -9.54
C LEU A 250 -23.62 -2.46 -9.55
N HIS A 251 -23.90 -1.80 -10.69
CA HIS A 251 -24.89 -0.74 -10.85
C HIS A 251 -25.85 -1.03 -12.02
N VAL A 252 -26.41 -2.22 -12.07
CA VAL A 252 -27.34 -2.62 -13.12
C VAL A 252 -28.51 -1.61 -13.23
N GLY A 253 -28.71 -1.04 -14.41
CA GLY A 253 -29.74 -0.04 -14.68
C GLY A 253 -29.38 1.40 -14.28
N LYS A 254 -28.13 1.66 -13.91
CA LYS A 254 -27.58 3.00 -13.65
C LYS A 254 -26.39 3.23 -14.59
N ASP A 255 -26.67 3.48 -15.84
CA ASP A 255 -25.61 3.78 -16.79
C ASP A 255 -25.24 5.27 -16.69
N ALA A 256 -23.97 5.56 -16.40
CA ALA A 256 -23.43 6.89 -16.64
C ALA A 256 -23.14 7.02 -18.15
N GLY A 257 -23.51 8.15 -18.71
CA GLY A 257 -23.33 8.42 -20.13
C GLY A 257 -22.34 9.56 -20.41
N ALA A 258 -22.32 9.99 -21.67
CA ALA A 258 -21.48 11.10 -22.09
C ALA A 258 -21.70 12.42 -21.29
N PRO A 259 -22.93 12.78 -20.85
CA PRO A 259 -23.13 13.98 -20.04
C PRO A 259 -22.43 13.93 -18.69
N GLU A 260 -22.46 12.79 -17.98
CA GLU A 260 -21.82 12.60 -16.69
C GLU A 260 -20.28 12.64 -16.82
N LEU A 261 -19.75 12.02 -17.87
CA LEU A 261 -18.32 12.09 -18.19
C LEU A 261 -17.88 13.52 -18.48
N GLN A 262 -18.69 14.28 -19.24
CA GLN A 262 -18.40 15.68 -19.53
C GLN A 262 -18.42 16.56 -18.27
N ALA A 263 -19.34 16.29 -17.33
CA ALA A 263 -19.37 16.97 -16.04
C ALA A 263 -18.13 16.67 -15.21
N VAL A 264 -17.65 15.41 -15.20
CA VAL A 264 -16.39 15.04 -14.55
C VAL A 264 -15.21 15.79 -15.19
N ARG A 265 -15.10 15.83 -16.52
CA ARG A 265 -14.05 16.59 -17.24
C ARG A 265 -14.04 18.06 -16.83
N ALA A 266 -15.19 18.73 -16.90
CA ALA A 266 -15.32 20.13 -16.54
C ALA A 266 -14.90 20.39 -15.10
N SER A 267 -15.27 19.50 -14.18
CA SER A 267 -14.87 19.58 -12.76
C SER A 267 -13.36 19.42 -12.56
N LEU A 268 -12.72 18.49 -13.30
CA LEU A 268 -11.28 18.26 -13.21
C LEU A 268 -10.47 19.42 -13.80
N ASP A 269 -10.94 20.01 -14.91
CA ASP A 269 -10.28 21.15 -15.55
C ASP A 269 -10.45 22.45 -14.76
N ALA A 270 -11.64 22.69 -14.17
CA ALA A 270 -11.88 23.81 -13.28
C ALA A 270 -10.96 23.75 -12.05
N MET A 271 -10.90 22.58 -11.40
CA MET A 271 -10.00 22.39 -10.26
C MET A 271 -8.55 22.68 -10.62
N ALA A 272 -8.06 22.18 -11.75
CA ALA A 272 -6.68 22.42 -12.18
C ALA A 272 -6.40 23.91 -12.47
N GLY A 273 -7.42 24.66 -12.90
CA GLY A 273 -7.37 26.12 -13.07
C GLY A 273 -7.30 26.88 -11.75
N ASP A 274 -8.17 26.52 -10.80
CA ASP A 274 -8.27 27.17 -9.49
C ASP A 274 -6.99 27.04 -8.68
N TYR A 275 -6.33 25.88 -8.79
CA TYR A 275 -5.08 25.60 -8.06
C TYR A 275 -3.82 26.16 -8.73
N ALA A 276 -3.90 26.74 -9.93
CA ALA A 276 -2.77 27.40 -10.57
C ALA A 276 -2.18 28.55 -9.75
N ALA A 277 -2.90 29.05 -8.73
CA ALA A 277 -2.41 30.07 -7.80
C ALA A 277 -1.41 29.52 -6.76
N SER A 278 -1.45 28.22 -6.41
CA SER A 278 -0.53 27.63 -5.43
C SER A 278 0.83 27.28 -6.10
N PRO A 279 1.97 27.72 -5.52
CA PRO A 279 3.31 27.35 -6.06
C PRO A 279 3.51 25.84 -6.14
N TYR A 280 3.07 25.09 -5.13
CA TYR A 280 3.19 23.63 -5.09
C TYR A 280 2.35 22.96 -6.17
N LEU A 281 1.10 23.37 -6.34
CA LEU A 281 0.21 22.80 -7.35
C LEU A 281 0.60 23.18 -8.77
N ARG A 282 1.22 24.35 -8.97
CA ARG A 282 1.87 24.67 -10.24
C ARG A 282 2.96 23.66 -10.57
N GLN A 283 3.78 23.24 -9.61
CA GLN A 283 4.76 22.19 -9.84
C GLN A 283 4.11 20.87 -10.26
N LEU A 284 3.00 20.45 -9.62
CA LEU A 284 2.29 19.23 -9.97
C LEU A 284 1.62 19.27 -11.36
N THR A 285 1.30 20.44 -11.87
CA THR A 285 0.60 20.59 -13.17
C THR A 285 1.51 20.99 -14.32
N ASP A 286 2.64 21.61 -14.04
CA ASP A 286 3.60 22.09 -15.04
C ASP A 286 4.55 20.98 -15.47
N THR A 287 4.42 20.56 -16.75
CA THR A 287 5.26 19.49 -17.31
C THR A 287 6.75 19.82 -17.29
N GLN A 288 7.13 21.08 -17.54
CA GLN A 288 8.54 21.48 -17.54
C GLN A 288 9.14 21.45 -16.14
N GLN A 289 8.38 21.91 -15.12
CA GLN A 289 8.82 21.86 -13.73
C GLN A 289 8.93 20.42 -13.22
N LEU A 290 7.96 19.55 -13.55
CA LEU A 290 8.05 18.14 -13.22
C LEU A 290 9.24 17.46 -13.90
N GLN A 291 9.48 17.75 -15.20
CA GLN A 291 10.64 17.21 -15.92
C GLN A 291 11.94 17.70 -15.29
N ALA A 292 12.07 18.99 -15.03
CA ALA A 292 13.26 19.56 -14.38
C ALA A 292 13.51 18.98 -12.99
N HIS A 293 12.46 18.61 -12.26
CA HIS A 293 12.59 17.93 -10.96
C HIS A 293 13.20 16.53 -11.09
N LEU A 294 12.88 15.80 -12.17
CA LEU A 294 13.42 14.47 -12.44
C LEU A 294 14.81 14.49 -13.07
N ASP A 295 15.20 15.59 -13.72
CA ASP A 295 16.49 15.69 -14.41
C ASP A 295 17.66 15.50 -13.43
N GLY A 296 18.48 14.48 -13.74
CA GLY A 296 19.65 14.13 -12.95
C GLY A 296 19.37 13.38 -11.64
N ARG A 297 18.11 13.20 -11.23
CA ARG A 297 17.72 12.46 -10.01
C ARG A 297 17.55 10.98 -10.26
N LEU A 298 16.95 10.59 -11.39
CA LEU A 298 16.69 9.19 -11.73
C LEU A 298 17.97 8.48 -12.15
N ARG A 299 18.44 7.58 -11.28
CA ARG A 299 19.57 6.70 -11.55
C ARG A 299 19.12 5.26 -11.58
N LEU A 300 19.14 4.62 -12.75
CA LEU A 300 18.81 3.21 -12.91
C LEU A 300 19.98 2.31 -12.50
N HIS A 301 19.74 1.43 -11.57
CA HIS A 301 20.59 0.28 -11.25
C HIS A 301 20.11 -0.93 -12.06
N TRP A 302 21.03 -1.65 -12.69
CA TRP A 302 20.70 -2.75 -13.60
C TRP A 302 21.15 -4.08 -13.02
N SER A 303 20.18 -5.00 -12.85
CA SER A 303 20.43 -6.33 -12.31
C SER A 303 19.57 -7.39 -12.99
N GLU A 304 20.10 -8.61 -13.12
CA GLU A 304 19.34 -9.79 -13.53
C GLU A 304 18.50 -10.37 -12.36
N GLN A 305 18.84 -9.98 -11.13
CA GLN A 305 18.23 -10.50 -9.91
C GLN A 305 17.18 -9.53 -9.36
N VAL A 306 16.21 -9.19 -10.20
CA VAL A 306 15.03 -8.38 -9.81
C VAL A 306 13.80 -9.21 -10.11
N GLN A 307 12.99 -9.44 -9.09
CA GLN A 307 11.78 -10.24 -9.18
C GLN A 307 10.59 -9.48 -8.58
N VAL A 308 9.54 -9.31 -9.36
CA VAL A 308 8.27 -8.76 -8.84
C VAL A 308 7.41 -9.92 -8.34
N LEU A 309 7.05 -9.86 -7.07
CA LEU A 309 6.29 -10.89 -6.37
C LEU A 309 4.95 -10.34 -5.91
N SER A 310 3.95 -11.19 -5.85
CA SER A 310 2.64 -10.87 -5.29
C SER A 310 1.99 -12.11 -4.71
N ASP A 311 1.19 -11.91 -3.66
CA ASP A 311 0.20 -12.90 -3.27
C ASP A 311 -0.77 -13.16 -4.43
N PRO A 312 -1.31 -14.39 -4.54
CA PRO A 312 -2.33 -14.67 -5.54
C PRO A 312 -3.67 -14.01 -5.13
N PRO A 313 -4.53 -13.60 -6.10
CA PRO A 313 -5.83 -13.00 -5.80
C PRO A 313 -6.74 -13.93 -4.99
N GLU A 314 -6.55 -15.24 -5.06
CA GLU A 314 -7.26 -16.27 -4.30
C GLU A 314 -7.02 -16.19 -2.78
N LYS A 315 -5.92 -15.56 -2.32
CA LYS A 315 -5.68 -15.26 -0.89
C LYS A 315 -6.83 -14.46 -0.27
N ALA A 316 -7.55 -13.68 -1.08
CA ALA A 316 -8.75 -12.97 -0.62
C ALA A 316 -10.01 -13.86 -0.57
N ALA A 317 -9.96 -15.12 -1.01
CA ALA A 317 -11.11 -16.02 -0.89
C ALA A 317 -11.39 -16.39 0.58
N PRO A 318 -12.67 -16.61 0.97
CA PRO A 318 -13.05 -16.87 2.37
C PRO A 318 -12.35 -18.07 3.02
N LEU A 319 -12.01 -19.08 2.24
CA LEU A 319 -11.37 -20.33 2.70
C LEU A 319 -9.89 -20.42 2.27
N ALA A 320 -9.27 -19.33 1.89
CA ALA A 320 -7.89 -19.32 1.42
C ALA A 320 -6.88 -19.85 2.44
N SER A 321 -7.17 -19.68 3.75
CA SER A 321 -6.33 -20.22 4.82
C SER A 321 -6.26 -21.75 4.84
N LEU A 322 -7.16 -22.45 4.14
CA LEU A 322 -7.14 -23.89 3.94
C LEU A 322 -6.42 -24.30 2.65
N GLN A 323 -6.01 -23.34 1.83
CA GLN A 323 -5.32 -23.56 0.56
C GLN A 323 -3.85 -23.14 0.70
N ARG A 324 -3.00 -23.75 -0.10
CA ARG A 324 -1.54 -23.60 -0.26
C ARG A 324 -1.00 -22.21 0.10
N SER A 325 -0.72 -21.98 1.38
CA SER A 325 -0.08 -20.76 1.86
C SER A 325 1.38 -20.61 1.39
N GLU A 326 1.98 -21.70 0.92
CA GLU A 326 3.37 -21.75 0.43
C GLU A 326 3.67 -20.80 -0.75
N HIS A 327 2.64 -20.34 -1.46
CA HIS A 327 2.76 -19.35 -2.54
C HIS A 327 2.51 -17.90 -2.09
N TRP A 328 2.31 -17.68 -0.80
CA TRP A 328 2.11 -16.33 -0.29
C TRP A 328 3.44 -15.58 -0.16
N LEU A 329 3.39 -14.28 -0.39
CA LEU A 329 4.56 -13.39 -0.41
C LEU A 329 5.43 -13.52 0.85
N MET A 330 4.83 -13.72 2.02
CA MET A 330 5.52 -13.96 3.29
C MET A 330 6.57 -15.08 3.19
N HIS A 331 6.28 -16.18 2.47
CA HIS A 331 7.22 -17.30 2.30
C HIS A 331 8.44 -16.95 1.45
N SER A 332 8.32 -15.95 0.57
CA SER A 332 9.46 -15.43 -0.19
C SER A 332 10.29 -14.41 0.62
N LEU A 333 9.66 -13.71 1.57
CA LEU A 333 10.34 -12.71 2.41
C LEU A 333 11.07 -13.33 3.61
N LEU A 334 10.54 -14.41 4.18
CA LEU A 334 11.15 -15.04 5.34
C LEU A 334 12.60 -15.52 5.08
N PRO A 335 12.94 -16.14 3.93
CA PRO A 335 14.33 -16.48 3.59
C PRO A 335 15.27 -15.27 3.53
N LEU A 336 14.78 -14.09 3.11
CA LEU A 336 15.58 -12.88 3.09
C LEU A 336 16.10 -12.54 4.49
N LEU A 337 15.25 -12.63 5.51
CA LEU A 337 15.62 -12.39 6.91
C LEU A 337 16.42 -13.52 7.52
N THR A 338 16.00 -14.79 7.33
CA THR A 338 16.66 -15.94 7.95
C THR A 338 18.06 -16.20 7.40
N GLN A 339 18.38 -15.74 6.20
CA GLN A 339 19.70 -15.86 5.58
C GLN A 339 20.61 -14.65 5.83
N ALA A 340 20.15 -13.63 6.57
CA ALA A 340 20.98 -12.48 6.97
C ALA A 340 22.22 -12.94 7.75
N ARG A 341 23.39 -12.33 7.45
CA ARG A 341 24.68 -12.69 8.04
C ARG A 341 25.36 -11.54 8.76
N GLN A 342 25.14 -10.29 8.36
CA GLN A 342 25.81 -9.11 8.89
C GLN A 342 24.81 -8.07 9.39
N GLU A 343 23.83 -7.71 8.58
CA GLU A 343 22.88 -6.65 8.87
C GLU A 343 21.49 -6.97 8.31
N ALA A 344 20.45 -6.65 9.08
CA ALA A 344 19.07 -6.65 8.62
C ALA A 344 18.39 -5.34 9.05
N LEU A 345 17.97 -4.52 8.07
CA LEU A 345 17.29 -3.25 8.25
C LEU A 345 15.85 -3.40 7.82
N LEU A 346 14.92 -3.24 8.76
CA LEU A 346 13.49 -3.43 8.54
C LEU A 346 12.76 -2.09 8.72
N THR A 347 12.01 -1.69 7.73
CA THR A 347 11.13 -0.51 7.79
C THR A 347 9.69 -0.97 7.61
N SER A 348 8.84 -0.72 8.61
CA SER A 348 7.42 -1.05 8.52
C SER A 348 6.60 -0.09 9.37
N PRO A 349 5.64 0.66 8.78
CA PRO A 349 4.77 1.56 9.54
C PRO A 349 3.88 0.80 10.53
N TYR A 350 3.47 -0.42 10.15
CA TYR A 350 2.70 -1.35 10.94
C TYR A 350 3.57 -2.57 11.22
N PHE A 351 4.20 -2.56 12.40
CA PHE A 351 5.14 -3.59 12.82
C PHE A 351 4.54 -4.38 13.98
N VAL A 352 3.92 -5.51 13.67
CA VAL A 352 3.36 -6.45 14.67
C VAL A 352 3.95 -7.83 14.40
N PRO A 353 5.22 -8.08 14.85
CA PRO A 353 5.98 -9.26 14.41
C PRO A 353 5.40 -10.59 14.91
N GLY A 354 4.60 -10.57 15.95
CA GLY A 354 4.19 -11.81 16.61
C GLY A 354 5.37 -12.51 17.32
N ALA A 355 5.08 -13.62 17.98
CA ALA A 355 6.10 -14.36 18.72
C ALA A 355 7.16 -14.98 17.78
N ALA A 356 6.75 -15.54 16.64
CA ALA A 356 7.64 -16.24 15.73
C ALA A 356 8.69 -15.33 15.09
N LEU A 357 8.27 -14.20 14.51
CA LEU A 357 9.22 -13.26 13.89
C LEU A 357 10.10 -12.61 14.97
N SER A 358 9.54 -12.28 16.16
CA SER A 358 10.34 -11.75 17.27
C SER A 358 11.45 -12.71 17.69
N ALA A 359 11.15 -14.02 17.80
CA ALA A 359 12.15 -15.05 18.09
C ALA A 359 13.22 -15.12 16.98
N THR A 360 12.81 -15.16 15.71
CA THR A 360 13.74 -15.19 14.57
C THR A 360 14.68 -13.98 14.57
N LEU A 361 14.20 -12.77 14.86
CA LEU A 361 15.04 -11.58 14.93
C LEU A 361 16.03 -11.65 16.08
N GLY A 362 15.62 -12.13 17.27
CA GLY A 362 16.50 -12.35 18.42
C GLY A 362 17.56 -13.43 18.14
N GLU A 363 17.20 -14.54 17.50
CA GLU A 363 18.15 -15.58 17.06
C GLU A 363 19.21 -15.02 16.10
N LYS A 364 18.81 -14.12 15.18
CA LYS A 364 19.76 -13.45 14.29
C LYS A 364 20.72 -12.55 15.04
N VAL A 365 20.24 -11.79 16.03
CA VAL A 365 21.12 -10.99 16.88
C VAL A 365 22.09 -11.87 17.67
N ALA A 366 21.61 -12.98 18.25
CA ALA A 366 22.44 -13.95 18.95
C ALA A 366 23.52 -14.59 18.05
N ALA A 367 23.24 -14.71 16.74
CA ALA A 367 24.18 -15.15 15.72
C ALA A 367 25.14 -14.05 15.22
N GLY A 368 25.11 -12.85 15.82
CA GLY A 368 25.99 -11.74 15.49
C GLY A 368 25.48 -10.80 14.37
N VAL A 369 24.25 -10.97 13.90
CA VAL A 369 23.65 -10.09 12.90
C VAL A 369 23.13 -8.82 13.58
N ARG A 370 23.46 -7.65 13.03
CA ARG A 370 22.87 -6.39 13.48
C ARG A 370 21.45 -6.24 12.91
N VAL A 371 20.44 -6.31 13.77
CA VAL A 371 19.04 -6.16 13.38
C VAL A 371 18.50 -4.82 13.87
N SER A 372 18.01 -4.00 12.94
CA SER A 372 17.44 -2.68 13.23
C SER A 372 16.04 -2.56 12.62
N VAL A 373 15.10 -2.02 13.38
CA VAL A 373 13.70 -1.83 12.97
C VAL A 373 13.32 -0.38 13.12
N LEU A 374 12.73 0.20 12.07
CA LEU A 374 12.09 1.50 12.07
C LEU A 374 10.57 1.33 11.92
N THR A 375 9.82 1.95 12.84
CA THR A 375 8.36 2.00 12.80
C THR A 375 7.84 3.38 13.24
N ASN A 376 6.54 3.58 13.28
CA ASN A 376 5.94 4.83 13.78
C ASN A 376 5.94 4.89 15.32
N SER A 377 6.28 6.07 15.88
CA SER A 377 5.94 6.37 17.28
C SER A 377 4.43 6.42 17.48
N LEU A 378 3.97 6.35 18.73
CA LEU A 378 2.55 6.51 19.05
C LEU A 378 1.99 7.86 18.57
N ALA A 379 2.78 8.90 18.58
CA ALA A 379 2.35 10.22 18.11
C ALA A 379 2.27 10.31 16.58
N ALA A 380 3.14 9.59 15.86
CA ALA A 380 3.23 9.62 14.40
C ALA A 380 2.27 8.64 13.70
N THR A 381 1.91 7.52 14.34
CA THR A 381 1.05 6.50 13.70
C THR A 381 -0.34 7.04 13.38
N ASP A 382 -0.88 6.66 12.22
CA ASP A 382 -2.27 6.90 11.81
C ASP A 382 -3.23 5.87 12.44
N VAL A 383 -2.75 4.64 12.79
CA VAL A 383 -3.57 3.55 13.32
C VAL A 383 -3.11 3.15 14.73
N ALA A 384 -3.71 3.78 15.77
CA ALA A 384 -3.39 3.52 17.18
C ALA A 384 -3.56 2.05 17.60
N LEU A 385 -4.49 1.32 16.97
CA LEU A 385 -4.75 -0.09 17.26
C LEU A 385 -3.57 -0.99 16.86
N VAL A 386 -2.94 -0.72 15.70
CA VAL A 386 -1.75 -1.44 15.25
C VAL A 386 -0.57 -1.15 16.17
N HIS A 387 -0.43 0.13 16.60
CA HIS A 387 0.60 0.49 17.57
C HIS A 387 0.42 -0.22 18.92
N ALA A 388 -0.83 -0.44 19.36
CA ALA A 388 -1.12 -1.24 20.56
C ALA A 388 -0.64 -2.70 20.40
N GLY A 389 -0.78 -3.29 19.20
CA GLY A 389 -0.21 -4.59 18.85
C GLY A 389 1.31 -4.61 18.95
N TYR A 390 1.98 -3.65 18.29
CA TYR A 390 3.44 -3.49 18.34
C TYR A 390 3.98 -3.31 19.75
N ALA A 391 3.34 -2.47 20.55
CA ALA A 391 3.81 -2.14 21.91
C ALA A 391 3.96 -3.36 22.83
N ARG A 392 3.35 -4.50 22.53
CA ARG A 392 3.52 -5.77 23.26
C ARG A 392 4.91 -6.38 23.03
N TYR A 393 5.53 -6.12 21.89
CA TYR A 393 6.77 -6.75 21.47
C TYR A 393 8.02 -5.91 21.73
N ARG A 394 7.87 -4.62 22.10
CA ARG A 394 9.01 -3.71 22.33
C ARG A 394 10.03 -4.29 23.29
N GLN A 395 9.59 -4.78 24.45
CA GLN A 395 10.49 -5.28 25.47
C GLN A 395 11.21 -6.55 25.02
N VAL A 396 10.50 -7.55 24.51
CA VAL A 396 11.10 -8.81 24.06
C VAL A 396 12.09 -8.62 22.92
N LEU A 397 11.84 -7.67 22.02
CA LEU A 397 12.75 -7.32 20.93
C LEU A 397 14.03 -6.65 21.46
N LEU A 398 13.90 -5.70 22.40
CA LEU A 398 15.04 -5.03 23.02
C LEU A 398 15.86 -6.00 23.89
N ASP A 399 15.21 -6.89 24.66
CA ASP A 399 15.87 -7.95 25.42
C ASP A 399 16.63 -8.92 24.49
N GLY A 400 16.09 -9.17 23.28
CA GLY A 400 16.74 -9.91 22.21
C GLY A 400 17.83 -9.15 21.46
N GLY A 401 18.15 -7.90 21.86
CA GLY A 401 19.21 -7.08 21.27
C GLY A 401 18.85 -6.41 19.95
N VAL A 402 17.58 -6.45 19.52
CA VAL A 402 17.10 -5.74 18.31
C VAL A 402 17.12 -4.24 18.57
N GLN A 403 17.66 -3.47 17.64
CA GLN A 403 17.65 -2.01 17.70
C GLN A 403 16.30 -1.48 17.21
N LEU A 404 15.57 -0.77 18.05
CA LEU A 404 14.26 -0.20 17.72
C LEU A 404 14.35 1.31 17.57
N PHE A 405 13.77 1.81 16.48
CA PHE A 405 13.62 3.23 16.19
C PHE A 405 12.15 3.54 15.93
N GLU A 406 11.69 4.66 16.48
CA GLU A 406 10.32 5.17 16.27
C GLU A 406 10.37 6.56 15.66
N LEU A 407 9.74 6.71 14.49
CA LEU A 407 9.69 7.99 13.77
C LEU A 407 9.03 9.06 14.63
N LYS A 408 9.64 10.24 14.72
CA LYS A 408 9.09 11.43 15.36
C LYS A 408 7.98 12.07 14.51
N THR A 409 7.11 12.83 15.16
CA THR A 409 6.19 13.73 14.46
C THR A 409 6.95 14.95 13.93
N LEU A 410 7.64 14.80 12.81
CA LEU A 410 8.43 15.88 12.25
C LEU A 410 7.52 16.96 11.65
N HIS A 411 7.68 18.21 12.09
CA HIS A 411 7.16 19.37 11.39
C HIS A 411 8.12 19.72 10.24
N ARG A 412 7.94 19.12 9.07
CA ARG A 412 8.74 19.49 7.90
C ARG A 412 8.24 20.81 7.30
N LYS A 413 9.08 21.83 7.30
CA LYS A 413 8.93 23.02 6.43
C LYS A 413 9.33 22.61 5.00
N ARG A 414 8.49 21.80 4.33
CA ARG A 414 8.61 21.56 2.89
C ARG A 414 7.58 22.41 2.13
N MET A 415 7.80 22.62 0.84
CA MET A 415 6.78 23.17 -0.04
C MET A 415 5.61 22.17 -0.10
N SER A 416 4.59 22.42 0.70
CA SER A 416 3.29 21.74 0.69
C SER A 416 2.21 22.78 0.42
N LEU A 417 0.97 22.35 0.18
CA LEU A 417 -0.17 23.27 0.00
C LEU A 417 -0.32 24.27 1.18
N THR A 418 0.04 23.85 2.39
CA THR A 418 -0.18 24.61 3.64
C THR A 418 1.09 24.97 4.40
N GLY A 419 2.27 24.58 3.89
CA GLY A 419 3.57 25.00 4.41
C GLY A 419 4.13 24.23 5.60
N SER A 420 3.37 23.40 6.32
CA SER A 420 3.87 22.56 7.43
C SER A 420 2.90 21.42 7.72
N SER A 421 3.34 20.18 7.59
CA SER A 421 2.57 18.99 7.98
C SER A 421 3.41 18.06 8.85
N ARG A 422 2.72 17.20 9.62
CA ARG A 422 3.37 16.12 10.37
C ARG A 422 3.80 15.03 9.42
N ALA A 423 4.95 14.41 9.67
CA ALA A 423 5.37 13.22 8.93
C ALA A 423 4.87 11.96 9.63
N SER A 424 4.47 10.97 8.85
CA SER A 424 4.19 9.60 9.29
C SER A 424 4.89 8.63 8.35
N LEU A 425 5.45 7.55 8.89
CA LEU A 425 6.06 6.50 8.09
C LEU A 425 5.01 5.68 7.37
N HIS A 426 5.22 5.41 6.08
CA HIS A 426 4.41 4.45 5.32
C HIS A 426 5.26 3.48 4.47
N THR A 427 6.58 3.63 4.44
CA THR A 427 7.52 2.72 3.74
C THR A 427 7.49 1.31 4.30
N LYS A 428 7.44 0.31 3.42
CA LYS A 428 7.58 -1.12 3.72
C LYS A 428 8.77 -1.67 2.95
N ALA A 429 9.86 -1.87 3.67
CA ALA A 429 11.12 -2.26 3.06
C ALA A 429 11.97 -3.11 3.99
N VAL A 430 12.77 -3.98 3.40
CA VAL A 430 13.79 -4.78 4.07
C VAL A 430 15.08 -4.70 3.27
N VAL A 431 16.20 -4.46 3.93
CA VAL A 431 17.55 -4.53 3.33
C VAL A 431 18.39 -5.47 4.17
N VAL A 432 19.10 -6.39 3.51
CA VAL A 432 19.91 -7.40 4.16
C VAL A 432 21.32 -7.40 3.57
N ASP A 433 22.31 -7.36 4.47
CA ASP A 433 23.73 -7.49 4.18
C ASP A 433 24.28 -6.45 3.16
N GLY A 434 23.53 -5.36 2.91
CA GLY A 434 23.88 -4.35 1.90
C GLY A 434 23.85 -4.84 0.44
N GLU A 435 23.20 -5.97 0.18
CA GLU A 435 23.18 -6.61 -1.15
C GLU A 435 21.77 -6.92 -1.64
N ARG A 436 20.88 -7.33 -0.74
CA ARG A 436 19.55 -7.84 -1.06
C ARG A 436 18.49 -7.03 -0.35
N GLY A 437 17.32 -6.92 -0.95
CA GLY A 437 16.23 -6.23 -0.30
C GLY A 437 14.87 -6.48 -0.93
N PHE A 438 13.88 -5.92 -0.28
CA PHE A 438 12.49 -5.91 -0.71
C PHE A 438 11.90 -4.52 -0.50
N VAL A 439 11.11 -4.06 -1.47
CA VAL A 439 10.25 -2.86 -1.36
C VAL A 439 8.88 -3.20 -1.90
N GLY A 440 7.82 -2.83 -1.17
CA GLY A 440 6.48 -3.13 -1.64
C GLY A 440 5.38 -2.67 -0.71
N SER A 441 4.27 -3.37 -0.75
CA SER A 441 3.09 -3.07 0.06
C SER A 441 3.03 -3.86 1.37
N PHE A 442 3.89 -4.85 1.59
CA PHE A 442 3.83 -5.82 2.68
C PHE A 442 4.30 -5.21 4.01
N ASN A 443 3.36 -4.98 4.94
CA ASN A 443 3.70 -4.67 6.32
C ASN A 443 4.15 -5.94 7.08
N LEU A 444 4.99 -5.75 8.09
CA LEU A 444 5.39 -6.85 8.98
C LEU A 444 4.34 -7.03 10.08
N ASP A 445 3.13 -7.43 9.66
CA ASP A 445 1.98 -7.64 10.53
C ASP A 445 1.15 -8.87 10.10
N PRO A 446 0.30 -9.42 10.99
CA PRO A 446 -0.53 -10.60 10.69
C PRO A 446 -1.55 -10.36 9.57
N ARG A 447 -2.01 -9.12 9.37
CA ARG A 447 -2.98 -8.77 8.33
C ARG A 447 -2.36 -8.91 6.94
N SER A 448 -1.17 -8.37 6.72
CA SER A 448 -0.42 -8.54 5.47
C SER A 448 -0.01 -10.00 5.26
N ALA A 449 0.36 -10.70 6.33
CA ALA A 449 0.74 -12.11 6.24
C ALA A 449 -0.43 -13.03 5.85
N GLN A 450 -1.67 -12.77 6.33
CA GLN A 450 -2.77 -13.76 6.27
C GLN A 450 -4.04 -13.28 5.56
N LEU A 451 -4.31 -12.00 5.49
CA LEU A 451 -5.60 -11.46 5.05
C LEU A 451 -5.52 -10.69 3.73
N ASN A 452 -4.61 -9.74 3.63
CA ASN A 452 -4.46 -8.93 2.44
C ASN A 452 -3.66 -9.65 1.36
N THR A 453 -3.94 -9.34 0.10
CA THR A 453 -2.96 -9.62 -0.95
C THR A 453 -1.98 -8.46 -1.00
N GLU A 454 -0.71 -8.79 -1.11
CA GLU A 454 0.40 -7.87 -1.13
C GLU A 454 1.25 -8.07 -2.39
N MET A 455 2.05 -7.07 -2.74
CA MET A 455 3.03 -7.16 -3.81
C MET A 455 4.28 -6.35 -3.50
N GLY A 456 5.37 -6.65 -4.20
CA GLY A 456 6.59 -5.87 -4.12
C GLY A 456 7.70 -6.45 -4.97
N VAL A 457 8.86 -5.84 -4.86
CA VAL A 457 10.06 -6.16 -5.63
C VAL A 457 11.11 -6.72 -4.70
N LEU A 458 11.50 -7.96 -4.94
CA LEU A 458 12.67 -8.61 -4.34
C LEU A 458 13.86 -8.38 -5.28
N PHE A 459 14.98 -7.96 -4.75
CA PHE A 459 16.17 -7.69 -5.55
C PHE A 459 17.45 -8.16 -4.88
N SER A 460 18.46 -8.43 -5.69
CA SER A 460 19.84 -8.57 -5.29
C SER A 460 20.68 -7.64 -6.16
N ASP A 461 20.97 -6.48 -5.60
CA ASP A 461 21.73 -5.39 -6.22
C ASP A 461 22.35 -4.51 -5.14
N PRO A 462 23.70 -4.51 -4.98
CA PRO A 462 24.36 -3.74 -3.93
C PRO A 462 24.16 -2.23 -4.05
N ALA A 463 23.98 -1.69 -5.26
CA ALA A 463 23.83 -0.25 -5.46
C ALA A 463 22.43 0.21 -5.02
N LEU A 464 21.37 -0.53 -5.41
CA LEU A 464 20.03 -0.26 -4.92
C LEU A 464 19.92 -0.50 -3.40
N ALA A 465 20.58 -1.54 -2.88
CA ALA A 465 20.64 -1.81 -1.44
C ALA A 465 21.32 -0.67 -0.67
N ALA A 466 22.37 -0.04 -1.26
CA ALA A 466 23.03 1.11 -0.67
C ALA A 466 22.11 2.34 -0.61
N ASP A 467 21.34 2.64 -1.67
CA ASP A 467 20.35 3.74 -1.67
C ASP A 467 19.30 3.52 -0.58
N MET A 468 18.77 2.31 -0.48
CA MET A 468 17.79 1.98 0.55
C MET A 468 18.35 1.98 1.97
N ARG A 469 19.60 1.56 2.13
CA ARG A 469 20.31 1.65 3.40
C ARG A 469 20.52 3.11 3.80
N ALA A 470 20.85 3.98 2.86
CA ALA A 470 20.97 5.42 3.09
C ALA A 470 19.63 6.03 3.54
N LEU A 471 18.53 5.66 2.90
CA LEU A 471 17.18 6.06 3.31
C LEU A 471 16.87 5.60 4.75
N PHE A 472 17.17 4.35 5.10
CA PHE A 472 16.99 3.83 6.46
C PHE A 472 17.79 4.63 7.47
N LEU A 473 19.10 4.86 7.23
CA LEU A 473 19.97 5.60 8.13
C LEU A 473 19.53 7.06 8.30
N HIS A 474 19.09 7.71 7.22
CA HIS A 474 18.51 9.05 7.28
C HIS A 474 17.25 9.06 8.16
N SER A 475 16.36 8.08 7.98
CA SER A 475 15.10 7.99 8.72
C SER A 475 15.27 7.56 10.19
N THR A 476 16.41 6.96 10.56
CA THR A 476 16.75 6.58 11.94
C THR A 476 17.73 7.55 12.62
N ALA A 477 18.11 8.63 11.95
CA ALA A 477 18.94 9.68 12.53
C ALA A 477 18.25 10.33 13.76
N SER A 478 19.04 10.91 14.65
CA SER A 478 18.55 11.44 15.93
C SER A 478 17.56 12.60 15.78
N ASP A 479 17.61 13.34 14.70
CA ASP A 479 16.66 14.41 14.38
C ASP A 479 15.32 13.89 13.81
N THR A 480 15.30 12.65 13.31
CA THR A 480 14.13 12.04 12.67
C THR A 480 13.45 10.97 13.53
N SER A 481 14.18 10.27 14.38
CA SER A 481 13.64 9.14 15.16
C SER A 481 14.11 9.13 16.61
N TYR A 482 13.27 8.56 17.47
CA TYR A 482 13.65 8.16 18.82
C TYR A 482 14.32 6.79 18.76
N ARG A 483 15.41 6.62 19.53
CA ARG A 483 15.98 5.29 19.78
C ARG A 483 15.39 4.73 21.07
N LEU A 484 14.89 3.50 21.03
CA LEU A 484 14.37 2.80 22.21
C LEU A 484 15.47 2.01 22.89
N PHE A 485 15.41 1.96 24.22
CA PHE A 485 16.33 1.14 25.05
C PHE A 485 15.68 0.78 26.39
N LEU A 486 16.28 -0.17 27.10
CA LEU A 486 15.89 -0.53 28.45
C LEU A 486 16.86 0.08 29.46
N ALA A 487 16.34 0.75 30.49
CA ALA A 487 17.07 1.20 31.64
C ALA A 487 16.39 0.64 32.91
N ASP A 488 17.12 -0.11 33.70
CA ASP A 488 16.60 -0.80 34.90
C ASP A 488 15.35 -1.65 34.59
N GLY A 489 15.37 -2.35 33.44
CA GLY A 489 14.25 -3.16 32.95
C GLY A 489 13.03 -2.37 32.47
N ALA A 490 13.09 -1.04 32.48
CA ALA A 490 12.00 -0.17 32.03
C ALA A 490 12.29 0.45 30.64
N LEU A 491 11.28 0.49 29.79
CA LEU A 491 11.37 1.06 28.46
C LEU A 491 11.60 2.58 28.50
N ARG A 492 12.53 3.06 27.69
CA ARG A 492 12.89 4.47 27.51
C ARG A 492 13.07 4.81 26.05
N TRP A 493 12.88 6.09 25.72
CA TRP A 493 13.14 6.68 24.40
C TRP A 493 14.22 7.75 24.55
N SER A 494 15.27 7.66 23.75
CA SER A 494 16.31 8.67 23.66
C SER A 494 16.04 9.61 22.50
N ASP A 495 16.07 10.90 22.79
CA ASP A 495 16.09 11.98 21.82
C ASP A 495 17.45 12.68 21.90
N ALA A 496 18.34 12.37 20.95
CA ALA A 496 19.69 12.89 20.91
C ALA A 496 19.83 14.18 20.09
N THR A 497 18.74 14.91 19.84
CA THR A 497 18.79 16.27 19.25
C THR A 497 19.21 17.34 20.28
N GLU A 498 19.10 17.04 21.57
CA GLU A 498 19.52 17.91 22.66
C GLU A 498 20.78 17.34 23.35
N GLU A 499 21.64 18.19 23.90
CA GLU A 499 22.78 17.81 24.73
C GLU A 499 22.61 18.33 26.16
N PRO A 500 22.51 17.46 27.20
CA PRO A 500 22.48 15.98 27.09
C PRO A 500 21.19 15.46 26.46
N ALA A 501 21.27 14.25 25.84
CA ALA A 501 20.12 13.63 25.20
C ALA A 501 18.93 13.53 26.14
N LYS A 502 17.76 13.98 25.66
CA LYS A 502 16.52 13.90 26.43
C LYS A 502 16.01 12.46 26.47
N VAL A 503 15.72 11.98 27.67
CA VAL A 503 15.18 10.64 27.89
C VAL A 503 13.71 10.74 28.33
N TRP A 504 12.85 10.05 27.57
CA TRP A 504 11.44 9.97 27.89
C TRP A 504 11.12 8.63 28.58
N THR A 505 10.22 8.69 29.58
CA THR A 505 9.75 7.52 30.35
C THR A 505 8.41 6.98 29.86
N HIS A 506 7.85 7.58 28.84
CA HIS A 506 6.57 7.22 28.20
C HIS A 506 6.61 7.64 26.74
N ASP A 507 5.69 7.11 25.91
CA ASP A 507 5.61 7.42 24.49
C ASP A 507 5.66 8.94 24.24
N PRO A 508 6.74 9.45 23.59
CA PRO A 508 6.95 10.89 23.39
C PRO A 508 5.84 11.52 22.54
N GLU A 509 5.55 12.80 22.82
CA GLU A 509 4.58 13.62 22.07
C GLU A 509 3.16 13.05 22.03
N ALA A 510 2.89 11.89 22.62
CA ALA A 510 1.55 11.31 22.69
C ALA A 510 0.76 11.87 23.88
N GLY A 511 -0.45 12.36 23.63
CA GLY A 511 -1.34 12.87 24.66
C GLY A 511 -1.77 11.76 25.64
N PHE A 512 -2.12 12.15 26.87
CA PHE A 512 -2.54 11.22 27.93
C PHE A 512 -3.64 10.25 27.47
N TRP A 513 -4.70 10.75 26.85
CA TRP A 513 -5.82 9.92 26.40
C TRP A 513 -5.43 8.92 25.32
N ARG A 514 -4.53 9.29 24.41
CA ARG A 514 -4.02 8.37 23.38
C ARG A 514 -3.21 7.23 24.00
N ARG A 515 -2.35 7.53 24.99
CA ARG A 515 -1.62 6.52 25.75
C ARG A 515 -2.54 5.59 26.54
N ALA A 516 -3.53 6.16 27.24
CA ALA A 516 -4.52 5.38 28.00
C ALA A 516 -5.33 4.45 27.08
N LEU A 517 -5.80 4.95 25.94
CA LEU A 517 -6.52 4.15 24.93
C LEU A 517 -5.66 2.97 24.44
N VAL A 518 -4.42 3.21 24.05
CA VAL A 518 -3.49 2.16 23.58
C VAL A 518 -3.21 1.15 24.69
N SER A 519 -3.06 1.60 25.94
CA SER A 519 -2.87 0.70 27.09
C SER A 519 -4.05 -0.25 27.29
N VAL A 520 -5.28 0.20 27.07
CA VAL A 520 -6.48 -0.67 27.11
C VAL A 520 -6.52 -1.59 25.89
N MET A 521 -6.25 -1.06 24.68
CA MET A 521 -6.27 -1.84 23.44
C MET A 521 -5.25 -3.00 23.42
N ARG A 522 -4.13 -2.87 24.13
CA ARG A 522 -3.13 -3.95 24.26
C ARG A 522 -3.71 -5.27 24.83
N TRP A 523 -4.83 -5.23 25.56
CA TRP A 523 -5.47 -6.42 26.15
C TRP A 523 -6.48 -7.08 25.23
N LEU A 524 -6.83 -6.45 24.09
CA LEU A 524 -7.80 -7.02 23.16
C LEU A 524 -7.18 -8.19 22.36
N PRO A 525 -7.89 -9.33 22.22
CA PRO A 525 -7.41 -10.49 21.44
C PRO A 525 -7.66 -10.31 19.93
N ILE A 526 -7.15 -9.21 19.36
CA ILE A 526 -7.40 -8.81 17.95
C ILE A 526 -6.14 -8.84 17.09
N GLU A 527 -5.03 -9.33 17.61
CA GLU A 527 -3.73 -9.32 16.91
C GLU A 527 -3.80 -9.97 15.52
N SER A 528 -4.57 -11.04 15.37
CA SER A 528 -4.75 -11.70 14.07
C SER A 528 -5.48 -10.85 13.01
N GLN A 529 -6.03 -9.71 13.40
CA GLN A 529 -6.75 -8.78 12.52
C GLN A 529 -5.94 -7.49 12.21
N LEU A 530 -4.80 -7.33 12.91
CA LEU A 530 -3.91 -6.17 12.77
C LEU A 530 -2.97 -6.32 11.60
#